data_42b2705d2eda3d0ce8ad6acc5c0d1e95
#
_entry.id   42b2705d2eda3d0ce8ad6acc5c0d1e95
#
_cell.length_a   1.000
_cell.length_b   1.000
_cell.length_c   1.000
_cell.angle_alpha   90.00
_cell.angle_beta   90.00
_cell.angle_gamma   90.00
#
_symmetry.space_group_name_H-M   'P 1'
#
loop_
_entity.id
_entity.type
_entity.pdbx_description
1 polymer ?
#
loop_
_entity_poly.entity_id
_entity_poly.type
_entity_poly.pdbx_seq_one_letter_code
_entity_poly.pdbx_strand_id
1 'polypeptide(L)'
;MFNFIGCGSAFHTTLGNNGAYLKKDQTLYMIDCGSSTFHRLVAHNLLEDVKRIDILMTHTHPDHIGSLGDLIFYSYFKLNPAFTPKVTVIAPKPLLEEVKVIASKMGVEDLQVSWQEVSTSSMFETFTINPVSVQHAETLTCFGYEFIKGNERYYYSGDANAIPDFILKQLLNGNYNLFFQDTSGADYEGNVHLSLRELNELIPPSYRATVCCMHLDEAFPIEEARKSGYQLAIDSLIK
;
A
#
# COMPACT_ATOMS: atom_id res chain seq x y z
N MET A 1 -8.17 -10.69 -1.65
CA MET A 1 -8.56 -9.50 -0.92
C MET A 1 -8.23 -8.25 -1.71
N PHE A 2 -6.99 -7.86 -1.89
CA PHE A 2 -6.58 -6.72 -2.70
C PHE A 2 -6.16 -7.14 -4.10
N ASN A 3 -6.43 -6.28 -5.08
CA ASN A 3 -5.75 -6.25 -6.37
C ASN A 3 -4.68 -5.15 -6.33
N PHE A 4 -3.74 -5.18 -7.27
CA PHE A 4 -2.68 -4.18 -7.35
C PHE A 4 -2.87 -3.26 -8.55
N ILE A 5 -2.73 -1.96 -8.34
CA ILE A 5 -2.69 -0.94 -9.39
C ILE A 5 -1.31 -0.97 -10.05
N GLY A 6 -0.29 -1.11 -9.25
CA GLY A 6 1.09 -1.40 -9.58
C GLY A 6 1.71 -2.24 -8.47
N CYS A 7 2.78 -2.96 -8.75
CA CYS A 7 3.48 -3.80 -7.76
C CYS A 7 5.00 -3.66 -7.84
N GLY A 8 5.48 -2.69 -8.60
CA GLY A 8 6.90 -2.35 -8.72
C GLY A 8 7.38 -1.36 -7.67
N SER A 9 8.67 -1.39 -7.38
CA SER A 9 9.37 -0.38 -6.61
C SER A 9 9.45 0.96 -7.37
N ALA A 10 10.04 1.97 -6.74
CA ALA A 10 10.09 3.35 -7.25
C ALA A 10 10.46 3.46 -8.75
N PHE A 11 11.43 2.68 -9.20
CA PHE A 11 11.98 2.76 -10.55
C PHE A 11 11.54 1.66 -11.51
N HIS A 12 10.80 0.66 -11.04
CA HIS A 12 10.25 -0.39 -11.89
C HIS A 12 9.01 0.09 -12.65
N THR A 13 9.22 0.98 -13.63
CA THR A 13 8.15 1.67 -14.35
C THR A 13 7.17 0.76 -15.09
N THR A 14 7.63 -0.42 -15.54
CA THR A 14 6.78 -1.40 -16.24
C THR A 14 5.69 -1.97 -15.32
N LEU A 15 6.01 -2.29 -14.08
CA LEU A 15 5.03 -2.77 -13.11
C LEU A 15 4.21 -1.65 -12.48
N GLY A 16 4.66 -0.40 -12.60
CA GLY A 16 4.07 0.77 -11.94
C GLY A 16 4.30 0.75 -10.43
N ASN A 17 4.18 1.90 -9.80
CA ASN A 17 4.42 2.04 -8.36
C ASN A 17 3.49 1.15 -7.54
N ASN A 18 4.04 0.55 -6.49
CA ASN A 18 3.32 -0.35 -5.62
C ASN A 18 2.11 0.33 -4.99
N GLY A 19 0.95 -0.26 -5.17
CA GLY A 19 -0.30 0.25 -4.61
C GLY A 19 -1.41 -0.77 -4.78
N ALA A 20 -2.12 -1.04 -3.69
CA ALA A 20 -3.19 -2.00 -3.66
C ALA A 20 -4.56 -1.31 -3.73
N TYR A 21 -5.58 -2.00 -4.24
CA TYR A 21 -6.93 -1.49 -4.27
C TYR A 21 -7.99 -2.58 -4.07
N LEU A 22 -9.15 -2.12 -3.61
CA LEU A 22 -10.40 -2.87 -3.59
C LEU A 22 -11.52 -1.94 -4.06
N LYS A 23 -12.26 -2.31 -5.10
CA LYS A 23 -13.46 -1.58 -5.52
C LYS A 23 -14.69 -2.35 -5.06
N LYS A 24 -15.51 -1.71 -4.26
CA LYS A 24 -16.74 -2.30 -3.73
C LYS A 24 -17.87 -1.26 -3.80
N ASP A 25 -18.98 -1.67 -4.38
CA ASP A 25 -20.10 -0.79 -4.70
C ASP A 25 -19.60 0.41 -5.53
N GLN A 26 -19.71 1.63 -5.00
CA GLN A 26 -19.22 2.85 -5.64
C GLN A 26 -18.06 3.49 -4.88
N THR A 27 -17.38 2.71 -4.03
CA THR A 27 -16.20 3.13 -3.27
C THR A 27 -14.96 2.43 -3.79
N LEU A 28 -13.91 3.20 -4.03
CA LEU A 28 -12.57 2.72 -4.32
C LEU A 28 -11.73 2.89 -3.04
N TYR A 29 -11.31 1.78 -2.47
CA TYR A 29 -10.36 1.72 -1.36
C TYR A 29 -8.97 1.50 -1.91
N MET A 30 -8.00 2.30 -1.50
CA MET A 30 -6.62 2.25 -2.01
C MET A 30 -5.62 2.26 -0.86
N ILE A 31 -4.50 1.60 -1.07
CA ILE A 31 -3.30 1.78 -0.26
C ILE A 31 -2.27 2.46 -1.16
N ASP A 32 -1.88 3.68 -0.76
CA ASP A 32 -1.00 4.61 -1.46
C ASP A 32 -1.53 5.15 -2.81
N CYS A 33 -0.87 6.22 -3.28
CA CYS A 33 -1.17 6.90 -4.54
C CYS A 33 0.13 7.44 -5.16
N GLY A 34 1.03 6.52 -5.56
CA GLY A 34 2.34 6.81 -6.13
C GLY A 34 2.30 7.51 -7.49
N SER A 35 3.43 7.97 -7.97
CA SER A 35 3.58 8.79 -9.18
C SER A 35 2.89 8.20 -10.43
N SER A 36 2.87 6.88 -10.59
CA SER A 36 2.22 6.23 -11.73
C SER A 36 0.75 5.84 -11.47
N THR A 37 0.27 5.94 -10.22
CA THR A 37 -1.02 5.39 -9.79
C THR A 37 -2.20 6.08 -10.46
N PHE A 38 -2.26 7.42 -10.46
CA PHE A 38 -3.37 8.15 -11.09
C PHE A 38 -3.51 7.81 -12.57
N HIS A 39 -2.41 7.81 -13.32
CA HIS A 39 -2.44 7.45 -14.73
C HIS A 39 -2.99 6.04 -14.96
N ARG A 40 -2.58 5.07 -14.16
CA ARG A 40 -3.06 3.68 -14.24
C ARG A 40 -4.54 3.55 -13.86
N LEU A 41 -5.01 4.27 -12.85
CA LEU A 41 -6.44 4.32 -12.48
C LEU A 41 -7.31 4.78 -13.66
N VAL A 42 -6.88 5.83 -14.36
CA VAL A 42 -7.57 6.35 -15.54
C VAL A 42 -7.49 5.39 -16.71
N ALA A 43 -6.29 4.87 -17.02
CA ALA A 43 -6.07 3.97 -18.16
C ALA A 43 -6.87 2.66 -18.06
N HIS A 44 -7.14 2.18 -16.84
CA HIS A 44 -7.90 0.96 -16.60
C HIS A 44 -9.36 1.20 -16.15
N ASN A 45 -9.87 2.42 -16.33
CA ASN A 45 -11.25 2.81 -16.02
C ASN A 45 -11.69 2.52 -14.57
N LEU A 46 -10.76 2.47 -13.61
CA LEU A 46 -11.09 2.19 -12.22
C LEU A 46 -11.89 3.30 -11.53
N LEU A 47 -11.84 4.51 -12.06
CA LEU A 47 -12.56 5.68 -11.55
C LEU A 47 -14.00 5.79 -12.09
N GLU A 48 -14.41 4.92 -13.02
CA GLU A 48 -15.81 4.90 -13.51
C GLU A 48 -16.77 4.50 -12.38
N ASP A 49 -17.90 5.21 -12.28
CA ASP A 49 -18.96 5.00 -11.29
C ASP A 49 -18.53 5.14 -9.81
N VAL A 50 -17.31 5.67 -9.56
CA VAL A 50 -16.80 5.90 -8.21
C VAL A 50 -17.40 7.17 -7.62
N LYS A 51 -17.99 7.04 -6.42
CA LYS A 51 -18.53 8.16 -5.63
C LYS A 51 -17.69 8.52 -4.42
N ARG A 52 -16.81 7.60 -3.97
CA ARG A 52 -15.94 7.80 -2.84
C ARG A 52 -14.60 7.09 -3.09
N ILE A 53 -13.53 7.72 -2.66
CA ILE A 53 -12.16 7.15 -2.72
C ILE A 53 -11.56 7.28 -1.33
N ASP A 54 -11.21 6.17 -0.71
CA ASP A 54 -10.52 6.12 0.57
C ASP A 54 -9.09 5.67 0.33
N ILE A 55 -8.12 6.47 0.73
CA ILE A 55 -6.69 6.21 0.51
C ILE A 55 -5.99 6.07 1.86
N LEU A 56 -5.50 4.88 2.15
CA LEU A 56 -4.68 4.60 3.32
C LEU A 56 -3.22 4.79 2.94
N MET A 57 -2.53 5.72 3.61
CA MET A 57 -1.14 6.07 3.30
C MET A 57 -0.16 5.28 4.15
N THR A 58 0.92 4.77 3.55
CA THR A 58 2.00 4.07 4.25
C THR A 58 3.15 4.99 4.63
N HIS A 59 3.60 5.84 3.72
CA HIS A 59 4.67 6.83 3.92
C HIS A 59 4.68 7.85 2.78
N THR A 60 5.69 8.73 2.72
CA THR A 60 5.71 9.90 1.83
C THR A 60 6.74 9.86 0.71
N HIS A 61 7.32 8.70 0.35
CA HIS A 61 8.13 8.62 -0.87
C HIS A 61 7.29 8.90 -2.14
N PRO A 62 7.89 9.45 -3.22
CA PRO A 62 7.15 9.81 -4.44
C PRO A 62 6.40 8.64 -5.08
N ASP A 63 6.90 7.44 -5.00
CA ASP A 63 6.25 6.23 -5.51
C ASP A 63 5.06 5.75 -4.65
N HIS A 64 4.79 6.42 -3.52
CA HIS A 64 3.62 6.19 -2.65
C HIS A 64 2.67 7.38 -2.55
N ILE A 65 3.14 8.62 -2.79
CA ILE A 65 2.30 9.82 -2.68
C ILE A 65 2.27 10.67 -3.97
N GLY A 66 3.14 10.40 -4.94
CA GLY A 66 3.47 11.35 -6.01
C GLY A 66 2.31 11.80 -6.90
N SER A 67 1.24 11.02 -7.06
CA SER A 67 0.06 11.44 -7.82
C SER A 67 -1.19 11.69 -6.97
N LEU A 68 -1.03 11.83 -5.65
CA LEU A 68 -2.15 12.11 -4.74
C LEU A 68 -2.87 13.42 -5.11
N GLY A 69 -2.12 14.48 -5.40
CA GLY A 69 -2.68 15.76 -5.83
C GLY A 69 -3.51 15.64 -7.10
N ASP A 70 -3.01 14.92 -8.11
CA ASP A 70 -3.73 14.69 -9.37
C ASP A 70 -5.05 13.96 -9.14
N LEU A 71 -5.06 12.94 -8.29
CA LEU A 71 -6.27 12.18 -7.98
C LEU A 71 -7.29 13.02 -7.22
N ILE A 72 -6.86 13.84 -6.26
CA ILE A 72 -7.73 14.77 -5.52
C ILE A 72 -8.35 15.78 -6.49
N PHE A 73 -7.56 16.45 -7.33
CA PHE A 73 -8.08 17.42 -8.31
C PHE A 73 -9.00 16.77 -9.33
N TYR A 74 -8.64 15.62 -9.89
CA TYR A 74 -9.49 14.89 -10.82
C TYR A 74 -10.82 14.50 -10.19
N SER A 75 -10.78 13.98 -8.97
CA SER A 75 -11.99 13.62 -8.22
C SER A 75 -12.88 14.83 -7.96
N TYR A 76 -12.30 15.95 -7.55
CA TYR A 76 -13.04 17.16 -7.19
C TYR A 76 -13.62 17.87 -8.42
N PHE A 77 -12.83 18.05 -9.48
CA PHE A 77 -13.21 18.83 -10.65
C PHE A 77 -13.88 18.02 -11.77
N LYS A 78 -13.59 16.72 -11.89
CA LYS A 78 -14.08 15.88 -12.99
C LYS A 78 -15.13 14.87 -12.58
N LEU A 79 -14.94 14.16 -11.48
CA LEU A 79 -15.88 13.13 -11.05
C LEU A 79 -17.06 13.70 -10.28
N ASN A 80 -17.03 14.98 -9.91
CA ASN A 80 -18.03 15.57 -9.03
C ASN A 80 -18.55 16.92 -9.52
N PRO A 81 -19.72 16.95 -10.18
CA PRO A 81 -20.31 18.21 -10.63
C PRO A 81 -20.72 19.16 -9.49
N ALA A 82 -20.77 18.67 -8.25
CA ALA A 82 -21.16 19.49 -7.07
C ALA A 82 -19.95 20.06 -6.32
N PHE A 83 -18.72 19.82 -6.77
CA PHE A 83 -17.49 20.28 -6.13
C PHE A 83 -17.43 19.96 -4.62
N THR A 84 -17.75 18.72 -4.27
CA THR A 84 -17.64 18.22 -2.90
C THR A 84 -16.48 17.19 -2.82
N PRO A 85 -15.72 17.11 -1.71
CA PRO A 85 -14.62 16.16 -1.61
C PRO A 85 -15.15 14.72 -1.71
N LYS A 86 -14.52 13.93 -2.57
CA LYS A 86 -14.78 12.48 -2.71
C LYS A 86 -13.61 11.64 -2.20
N VAL A 87 -12.44 12.25 -2.06
CA VAL A 87 -11.24 11.60 -1.55
C VAL A 87 -11.16 11.79 -0.05
N THR A 88 -10.97 10.69 0.68
CA THR A 88 -10.58 10.69 2.09
C THR A 88 -9.18 10.11 2.19
N VAL A 89 -8.25 10.89 2.69
CA VAL A 89 -6.88 10.43 3.00
C VAL A 89 -6.82 10.01 4.46
N ILE A 90 -6.35 8.80 4.70
CA ILE A 90 -6.40 8.11 5.98
C ILE A 90 -4.96 7.73 6.37
N ALA A 91 -4.50 8.15 7.54
CA ALA A 91 -3.18 7.78 8.07
C ALA A 91 -3.12 7.97 9.59
N PRO A 92 -2.13 7.36 10.29
CA PRO A 92 -1.81 7.73 11.65
C PRO A 92 -1.41 9.20 11.73
N LYS A 93 -1.68 9.85 12.86
CA LYS A 93 -1.52 11.30 13.03
C LYS A 93 -0.17 11.85 12.56
N PRO A 94 1.01 11.29 12.92
CA PRO A 94 2.28 11.83 12.48
C PRO A 94 2.40 11.86 10.95
N LEU A 95 2.07 10.76 10.28
CA LEU A 95 2.10 10.65 8.83
C LEU A 95 1.04 11.54 8.17
N LEU A 96 -0.15 11.63 8.75
CA LEU A 96 -1.23 12.46 8.20
C LEU A 96 -0.84 13.95 8.12
N GLU A 97 -0.13 14.46 9.12
CA GLU A 97 0.36 15.85 9.12
C GLU A 97 1.43 16.07 8.03
N GLU A 98 2.32 15.11 7.81
CA GLU A 98 3.30 15.17 6.71
C GLU A 98 2.60 15.17 5.33
N VAL A 99 1.63 14.27 5.13
CA VAL A 99 0.84 14.17 3.90
C VAL A 99 0.07 15.47 3.61
N LYS A 100 -0.53 16.10 4.63
CA LYS A 100 -1.21 17.40 4.49
C LYS A 100 -0.26 18.49 3.99
N VAL A 101 0.95 18.57 4.57
CA VAL A 101 1.96 19.53 4.14
C VAL A 101 2.33 19.32 2.67
N ILE A 102 2.60 18.09 2.26
CA ILE A 102 2.95 17.75 0.87
C ILE A 102 1.79 18.09 -0.07
N ALA A 103 0.57 17.68 0.25
CA ALA A 103 -0.62 17.96 -0.57
C ALA A 103 -0.87 19.47 -0.71
N SER A 104 -0.68 20.24 0.36
CA SER A 104 -0.75 21.70 0.31
C SER A 104 0.30 22.30 -0.63
N LYS A 105 1.52 21.75 -0.68
CA LYS A 105 2.56 22.19 -1.63
C LYS A 105 2.26 21.78 -3.07
N MET A 106 1.44 20.75 -3.29
CA MET A 106 0.88 20.40 -4.60
C MET A 106 -0.28 21.34 -5.00
N GLY A 107 -0.74 22.23 -4.11
CA GLY A 107 -1.85 23.16 -4.35
C GLY A 107 -3.21 22.64 -3.90
N VAL A 108 -3.27 21.51 -3.19
CA VAL A 108 -4.53 20.97 -2.65
C VAL A 108 -5.00 21.81 -1.48
N GLU A 109 -6.29 22.18 -1.52
CA GLU A 109 -6.98 22.92 -0.45
C GLU A 109 -7.85 21.98 0.39
N ASP A 110 -8.04 22.31 1.68
CA ASP A 110 -8.83 21.48 2.61
C ASP A 110 -10.26 21.22 2.16
N LEU A 111 -10.84 22.12 1.35
CA LEU A 111 -12.20 21.92 0.81
C LEU A 111 -12.26 20.82 -0.28
N GLN A 112 -11.13 20.36 -0.81
CA GLN A 112 -11.08 19.40 -1.92
C GLN A 112 -10.89 17.96 -1.45
N VAL A 113 -10.53 17.75 -0.19
CA VAL A 113 -10.16 16.45 0.37
C VAL A 113 -10.63 16.34 1.83
N SER A 114 -10.96 15.14 2.27
CA SER A 114 -11.21 14.84 3.68
C SER A 114 -9.98 14.18 4.30
N TRP A 115 -9.62 14.60 5.50
CA TRP A 115 -8.49 14.04 6.26
C TRP A 115 -9.03 13.21 7.42
N GLN A 116 -8.54 11.98 7.58
CA GLN A 116 -8.97 11.09 8.65
C GLN A 116 -7.78 10.47 9.35
N GLU A 117 -7.67 10.70 10.65
CA GLU A 117 -6.69 10.02 11.49
C GLU A 117 -7.11 8.57 11.74
N VAL A 118 -6.15 7.64 11.60
CA VAL A 118 -6.35 6.23 11.99
C VAL A 118 -6.34 6.12 13.51
N SER A 119 -7.41 5.55 14.04
CA SER A 119 -7.52 5.11 15.44
C SER A 119 -7.74 3.60 15.50
N THR A 120 -7.67 3.02 16.69
CA THR A 120 -7.89 1.57 16.94
C THR A 120 -9.29 1.07 16.55
N SER A 121 -10.21 1.96 16.21
CA SER A 121 -11.57 1.65 15.74
C SER A 121 -11.82 2.11 14.31
N SER A 122 -10.80 2.60 13.60
CA SER A 122 -10.93 3.03 12.20
C SER A 122 -11.26 1.84 11.30
N MET A 123 -12.15 2.08 10.36
CA MET A 123 -12.59 1.08 9.39
C MET A 123 -12.07 1.41 8.01
N PHE A 124 -11.62 0.38 7.31
CA PHE A 124 -11.27 0.44 5.90
C PHE A 124 -12.05 -0.66 5.17
N GLU A 125 -13.04 -0.29 4.43
CA GLU A 125 -14.14 -1.15 3.98
C GLU A 125 -14.86 -1.74 5.21
N THR A 126 -14.82 -3.06 5.41
CA THR A 126 -15.39 -3.75 6.58
C THR A 126 -14.33 -4.24 7.56
N PHE A 127 -13.08 -3.86 7.36
CA PHE A 127 -11.96 -4.26 8.22
C PHE A 127 -11.65 -3.17 9.25
N THR A 128 -11.44 -3.58 10.48
CA THR A 128 -10.72 -2.76 11.45
C THR A 128 -9.25 -2.71 11.04
N ILE A 129 -8.66 -1.52 11.02
CA ILE A 129 -7.26 -1.31 10.66
C ILE A 129 -6.43 -0.97 11.90
N ASN A 130 -5.29 -1.63 12.05
CA ASN A 130 -4.30 -1.31 13.08
C ASN A 130 -3.01 -0.87 12.39
N PRO A 131 -2.54 0.36 12.62
CA PRO A 131 -1.26 0.80 12.09
C PRO A 131 -0.11 0.13 12.84
N VAL A 132 0.92 -0.25 12.10
CA VAL A 132 2.15 -0.87 12.60
C VAL A 132 3.31 -0.02 12.13
N SER A 133 4.07 0.60 13.05
CA SER A 133 5.29 1.30 12.68
C SER A 133 6.31 0.32 12.11
N VAL A 134 6.88 0.64 10.96
CA VAL A 134 7.88 -0.19 10.26
C VAL A 134 9.17 0.61 10.03
N GLN A 135 10.28 -0.13 9.87
CA GLN A 135 11.58 0.46 9.54
C GLN A 135 11.77 0.48 8.02
N HIS A 136 12.09 1.65 7.50
CA HIS A 136 12.39 1.90 6.10
C HIS A 136 13.47 2.98 6.01
N ALA A 137 13.20 4.15 5.44
CA ALA A 137 14.13 5.27 5.45
C ALA A 137 14.12 5.97 6.81
N GLU A 138 15.31 6.23 7.39
CA GLU A 138 15.45 6.82 8.75
C GLU A 138 14.75 8.16 8.93
N THR A 139 14.59 8.93 7.84
CA THR A 139 14.02 10.27 7.87
C THR A 139 12.51 10.32 7.68
N LEU A 140 11.87 9.17 7.47
CA LEU A 140 10.45 9.10 7.15
C LEU A 140 9.64 8.38 8.23
N THR A 141 8.40 8.83 8.37
CA THR A 141 7.40 8.16 9.19
C THR A 141 6.71 7.09 8.35
N CYS A 142 6.98 5.80 8.63
CA CYS A 142 6.52 4.67 7.83
C CYS A 142 5.62 3.73 8.62
N PHE A 143 4.53 3.28 7.97
CA PHE A 143 3.57 2.35 8.55
C PHE A 143 3.22 1.21 7.58
N GLY A 144 3.12 0.01 8.16
CA GLY A 144 2.31 -1.06 7.63
C GLY A 144 0.96 -1.12 8.34
N TYR A 145 0.09 -2.03 7.93
CA TYR A 145 -1.27 -2.16 8.47
C TYR A 145 -1.69 -3.60 8.64
N GLU A 146 -2.30 -3.91 9.80
CA GLU A 146 -3.14 -5.09 9.92
C GLU A 146 -4.59 -4.75 9.58
N PHE A 147 -5.26 -5.65 8.85
CA PHE A 147 -6.67 -5.59 8.53
C PHE A 147 -7.36 -6.77 9.19
N ILE A 148 -8.35 -6.52 10.04
CA ILE A 148 -9.01 -7.54 10.87
C ILE A 148 -10.51 -7.48 10.65
N LYS A 149 -11.13 -8.66 10.36
CA LYS A 149 -12.57 -8.82 10.24
C LYS A 149 -12.98 -10.20 10.75
N GLY A 150 -13.55 -10.27 11.93
CA GLY A 150 -13.83 -11.55 12.57
C GLY A 150 -12.56 -12.39 12.75
N ASN A 151 -12.52 -13.56 12.13
CA ASN A 151 -11.34 -14.45 12.14
C ASN A 151 -10.39 -14.19 10.97
N GLU A 152 -10.73 -13.30 10.05
CA GLU A 152 -9.85 -12.95 8.93
C GLU A 152 -8.84 -11.89 9.36
N ARG A 153 -7.57 -12.14 9.05
CA ARG A 153 -6.48 -11.21 9.34
C ARG A 153 -5.52 -11.14 8.17
N TYR A 154 -5.20 -9.93 7.78
CA TYR A 154 -4.28 -9.63 6.69
C TYR A 154 -3.24 -8.61 7.16
N TYR A 155 -2.05 -8.67 6.61
CA TYR A 155 -1.01 -7.69 6.86
C TYR A 155 -0.49 -7.10 5.54
N TYR A 156 -0.21 -5.81 5.55
CA TYR A 156 0.42 -5.08 4.46
C TYR A 156 1.57 -4.28 5.03
N SER A 157 2.80 -4.59 4.63
CA SER A 157 4.00 -4.02 5.27
C SER A 157 4.20 -2.52 4.99
N GLY A 158 3.64 -1.98 3.88
CA GLY A 158 4.21 -0.79 3.27
C GLY A 158 5.64 -1.11 2.82
N ASP A 159 6.49 -0.11 2.71
CA ASP A 159 7.93 -0.33 2.50
C ASP A 159 8.61 -0.58 3.83
N ALA A 160 9.36 -1.67 3.92
CA ALA A 160 9.96 -2.11 5.17
C ALA A 160 11.18 -3.01 4.94
N ASN A 161 12.29 -2.70 5.61
CA ASN A 161 13.49 -3.54 5.59
C ASN A 161 13.48 -4.65 6.65
N ALA A 162 12.45 -4.69 7.50
CA ALA A 162 12.29 -5.71 8.53
C ALA A 162 10.82 -5.99 8.82
N ILE A 163 10.51 -7.20 9.25
CA ILE A 163 9.20 -7.56 9.78
C ILE A 163 9.24 -7.36 11.31
N PRO A 164 8.38 -6.52 11.91
CA PRO A 164 8.34 -6.35 13.36
C PRO A 164 8.13 -7.69 14.08
N ASP A 165 8.86 -7.95 15.17
CA ASP A 165 8.88 -9.22 15.87
C ASP A 165 7.50 -9.77 16.23
N PHE A 166 6.59 -8.88 16.70
CA PHE A 166 5.23 -9.30 17.06
C PHE A 166 4.40 -9.71 15.84
N ILE A 167 4.62 -9.08 14.68
CA ILE A 167 3.99 -9.42 13.38
C ILE A 167 4.54 -10.75 12.87
N LEU A 168 5.86 -10.92 12.90
CA LEU A 168 6.51 -12.19 12.52
C LEU A 168 5.99 -13.35 13.39
N LYS A 169 5.89 -13.14 14.68
CA LYS A 169 5.33 -14.14 15.61
C LYS A 169 3.88 -14.52 15.28
N GLN A 170 3.05 -13.53 14.90
CA GLN A 170 1.67 -13.81 14.48
C GLN A 170 1.64 -14.61 13.16
N LEU A 171 2.52 -14.30 12.20
CA LEU A 171 2.64 -15.06 10.96
C LEU A 171 3.04 -16.51 11.22
N LEU A 172 4.07 -16.73 12.03
CA LEU A 172 4.56 -18.08 12.41
C LEU A 172 3.60 -18.87 13.29
N ASN A 173 2.60 -18.23 13.89
CA ASN A 173 1.49 -18.89 14.57
C ASN A 173 0.31 -19.23 13.62
N GLY A 174 0.42 -18.90 12.32
CA GLY A 174 -0.63 -19.14 11.33
C GLY A 174 -1.84 -18.20 11.44
N ASN A 175 -1.65 -17.02 12.02
CA ASN A 175 -2.77 -16.10 12.31
C ASN A 175 -3.14 -15.18 11.14
N TYR A 176 -2.40 -15.21 10.03
CA TYR A 176 -2.73 -14.43 8.83
C TYR A 176 -3.29 -15.31 7.71
N ASN A 177 -4.33 -14.81 7.05
CA ASN A 177 -4.88 -15.39 5.82
C ASN A 177 -4.00 -15.03 4.61
N LEU A 178 -3.44 -13.80 4.60
CA LEU A 178 -2.49 -13.34 3.59
C LEU A 178 -1.62 -12.23 4.19
N PHE A 179 -0.35 -12.22 3.77
CA PHE A 179 0.69 -11.35 4.30
C PHE A 179 1.45 -10.71 3.13
N PHE A 180 1.19 -9.43 2.86
CA PHE A 180 1.86 -8.68 1.80
C PHE A 180 3.14 -8.07 2.35
N GLN A 181 4.29 -8.44 1.77
CA GLN A 181 5.61 -7.99 2.23
C GLN A 181 6.37 -7.32 1.08
N ASP A 182 6.87 -6.11 1.37
CA ASP A 182 7.92 -5.46 0.58
C ASP A 182 9.12 -6.39 0.46
N THR A 183 9.49 -6.74 -0.78
CA THR A 183 10.57 -7.70 -1.00
C THR A 183 11.42 -7.29 -2.20
N SER A 184 12.69 -7.04 -1.96
CA SER A 184 13.69 -6.63 -2.95
C SER A 184 14.48 -7.82 -3.48
N GLY A 185 14.85 -7.77 -4.77
CA GLY A 185 15.88 -8.63 -5.35
C GLY A 185 17.29 -8.15 -5.00
N ALA A 186 17.45 -6.85 -4.70
CA ALA A 186 18.71 -6.29 -4.24
C ALA A 186 19.02 -6.74 -2.80
N ASP A 187 20.25 -7.18 -2.56
CA ASP A 187 20.71 -7.71 -1.28
C ASP A 187 22.08 -7.11 -0.91
N TYR A 188 22.08 -6.06 -0.09
CA TYR A 188 23.27 -5.35 0.36
C TYR A 188 23.06 -4.75 1.74
N GLU A 189 24.16 -4.53 2.48
CA GLU A 189 24.11 -3.90 3.81
C GLU A 189 23.56 -2.49 3.74
N GLY A 190 22.58 -2.20 4.60
CA GLY A 190 21.88 -0.90 4.63
C GLY A 190 20.74 -0.78 3.61
N ASN A 191 20.32 -1.88 2.97
CA ASN A 191 19.11 -1.87 2.14
C ASN A 191 17.90 -1.46 2.98
N VAL A 192 17.10 -0.54 2.45
CA VAL A 192 15.87 -0.04 3.11
C VAL A 192 14.65 -0.94 2.83
N HIS A 193 14.83 -2.00 2.05
CA HIS A 193 13.86 -3.04 1.71
C HIS A 193 14.36 -4.41 2.13
N LEU A 194 13.47 -5.28 2.55
CA LEU A 194 13.80 -6.65 2.93
C LEU A 194 14.16 -7.47 1.69
N SER A 195 15.37 -8.05 1.62
CA SER A 195 15.76 -8.88 0.49
C SER A 195 15.05 -10.25 0.50
N LEU A 196 14.90 -10.88 -0.68
CA LEU A 196 14.35 -12.23 -0.78
C LEU A 196 15.18 -13.24 0.01
N ARG A 197 16.53 -13.07 0.08
CA ARG A 197 17.38 -13.92 0.90
C ARG A 197 17.03 -13.83 2.38
N GLU A 198 16.91 -12.61 2.91
CA GLU A 198 16.55 -12.39 4.31
C GLU A 198 15.13 -12.89 4.61
N LEU A 199 14.18 -12.65 3.69
CA LEU A 199 12.83 -13.19 3.82
C LEU A 199 12.85 -14.74 3.88
N ASN A 200 13.70 -15.40 3.08
CA ASN A 200 13.86 -16.85 3.09
C ASN A 200 14.43 -17.38 4.42
N GLU A 201 15.29 -16.60 5.10
CA GLU A 201 15.85 -16.93 6.41
C GLU A 201 14.82 -16.77 7.53
N LEU A 202 13.97 -15.73 7.42
CA LEU A 202 12.94 -15.42 8.43
C LEU A 202 11.70 -16.34 8.34
N ILE A 203 11.30 -16.73 7.13
CA ILE A 203 10.03 -17.43 6.88
C ILE A 203 10.27 -18.90 6.52
N PRO A 204 9.96 -19.85 7.42
CA PRO A 204 10.02 -21.28 7.13
C PRO A 204 9.12 -21.66 5.94
N PRO A 205 9.50 -22.66 5.12
CA PRO A 205 8.76 -23.05 3.92
C PRO A 205 7.26 -23.29 4.12
N SER A 206 6.86 -23.79 5.30
CA SER A 206 5.44 -24.07 5.62
C SER A 206 4.54 -22.84 5.71
N TYR A 207 5.11 -21.62 5.84
CA TYR A 207 4.35 -20.37 5.95
C TYR A 207 4.44 -19.51 4.69
N ARG A 208 5.34 -19.84 3.74
CA ARG A 208 5.61 -19.00 2.56
C ARG A 208 4.42 -18.85 1.63
N ALA A 209 3.56 -19.86 1.55
CA ALA A 209 2.32 -19.78 0.75
C ALA A 209 1.32 -18.73 1.25
N THR A 210 1.48 -18.24 2.49
CA THR A 210 0.68 -17.14 3.04
C THR A 210 1.28 -15.77 2.69
N VAL A 211 2.57 -15.71 2.30
CA VAL A 211 3.28 -14.47 2.02
C VAL A 211 3.22 -14.13 0.55
N CYS A 212 2.86 -12.90 0.24
CA CYS A 212 2.83 -12.32 -1.09
C CYS A 212 3.89 -11.22 -1.19
N CYS A 213 4.93 -11.45 -2.00
CA CYS A 213 5.96 -10.45 -2.26
C CYS A 213 5.41 -9.32 -3.15
N MET A 214 5.62 -8.08 -2.75
CA MET A 214 5.21 -6.87 -3.46
C MET A 214 6.35 -5.85 -3.49
N HIS A 215 6.16 -4.70 -4.13
CA HIS A 215 7.17 -3.64 -4.28
C HIS A 215 8.44 -4.13 -4.98
N LEU A 216 8.25 -4.90 -6.05
CA LEU A 216 9.30 -5.66 -6.72
C LEU A 216 10.23 -4.73 -7.52
N ASP A 217 11.54 -4.80 -7.28
CA ASP A 217 12.52 -4.11 -8.11
C ASP A 217 12.79 -4.85 -9.45
N GLU A 218 13.52 -4.22 -10.37
CA GLU A 218 13.82 -4.80 -11.69
C GLU A 218 14.68 -6.09 -11.59
N ALA A 219 15.46 -6.24 -10.52
CA ALA A 219 16.31 -7.40 -10.27
C ALA A 219 15.59 -8.51 -9.51
N PHE A 220 14.33 -8.33 -9.12
CA PHE A 220 13.61 -9.30 -8.30
C PHE A 220 13.51 -10.67 -8.99
N PRO A 221 13.99 -11.75 -8.33
CA PRO A 221 14.08 -13.07 -8.94
C PRO A 221 12.74 -13.83 -8.86
N ILE A 222 11.80 -13.46 -9.73
CA ILE A 222 10.41 -13.98 -9.77
C ILE A 222 10.34 -15.49 -9.68
N GLU A 223 11.12 -16.20 -10.51
CA GLU A 223 11.07 -17.66 -10.58
C GLU A 223 11.64 -18.33 -9.32
N GLU A 224 12.62 -17.70 -8.67
CA GLU A 224 13.18 -18.19 -7.41
C GLU A 224 12.17 -18.00 -6.28
N ALA A 225 11.52 -16.84 -6.19
CA ALA A 225 10.48 -16.58 -5.20
C ALA A 225 9.31 -17.57 -5.31
N ARG A 226 8.84 -17.85 -6.54
CA ARG A 226 7.82 -18.87 -6.80
C ARG A 226 8.25 -20.28 -6.39
N LYS A 227 9.47 -20.69 -6.74
CA LYS A 227 10.04 -21.99 -6.32
C LYS A 227 10.20 -22.08 -4.80
N SER A 228 10.46 -20.98 -4.15
CA SER A 228 10.52 -20.87 -2.70
C SER A 228 9.15 -20.97 -2.01
N GLY A 229 8.05 -20.90 -2.78
CA GLY A 229 6.68 -21.06 -2.29
C GLY A 229 5.92 -19.77 -2.01
N TYR A 230 6.46 -18.60 -2.37
CA TYR A 230 5.79 -17.30 -2.21
C TYR A 230 4.75 -17.03 -3.28
N GLN A 231 3.70 -16.27 -2.90
CA GLN A 231 2.82 -15.60 -3.85
C GLN A 231 3.47 -14.29 -4.32
N LEU A 232 3.05 -13.75 -5.45
CA LEU A 232 3.57 -12.50 -5.99
C LEU A 232 2.42 -11.54 -6.33
N ALA A 233 2.57 -10.27 -5.97
CA ALA A 233 1.58 -9.23 -6.25
C ALA A 233 1.33 -9.04 -7.76
N ILE A 234 2.30 -9.37 -8.61
CA ILE A 234 2.17 -9.34 -10.08
C ILE A 234 1.03 -10.25 -10.58
N ASP A 235 0.68 -11.32 -9.87
CA ASP A 235 -0.39 -12.23 -10.24
C ASP A 235 -1.79 -11.62 -10.02
N SER A 236 -1.87 -10.56 -9.21
CA SER A 236 -3.06 -9.77 -8.91
C SER A 236 -3.00 -8.35 -9.50
N LEU A 237 -2.05 -8.11 -10.42
CA LEU A 237 -1.90 -6.82 -11.09
C LEU A 237 -3.07 -6.58 -12.04
N ILE A 238 -3.54 -5.33 -12.06
CA ILE A 238 -4.59 -4.88 -12.99
C ILE A 238 -4.15 -5.11 -14.45
N LYS A 239 -5.06 -5.61 -15.28
CA LYS A 239 -4.84 -5.97 -16.68
C LYS A 239 -5.52 -5.00 -17.62
#